data_6e94c0060d59d69cb8965beff5b84e21
#
_entry.id   6e94c0060d59d69cb8965beff5b84e21
#
_cell.length_a   1.000
_cell.length_b   1.000
_cell.length_c   1.000
_cell.angle_alpha   90.00
_cell.angle_beta   90.00
_cell.angle_gamma   90.00
#
_symmetry.space_group_name_H-M   'P 1'
#
loop_
_entity.id
_entity.type
_entity.pdbx_description
1 polymer ?
#
loop_
_entity_poly.entity_id
_entity_poly.type
_entity_poly.pdbx_seq_one_letter_code
_entity_poly.pdbx_strand_id
1 'polypeptide(L)'
;MREQLRLRPAAGLLRLGFAERIRSFIDIDESLPAIGQGAIGIECRSDDTRVNALLAPLHHEPTAWRVRAERALNQRLEGGCQVPIGGHAILQDGELHLRGLVGTVDGSEILRADIRGPQTDAERLGGALAEELLAHGAAQILRELYRETPSSGVD
;
A
#
# COMPACT_ATOMS: atom_id res chain seq x y z
N MET A 1 3.30 -6.49 32.77
CA MET A 1 2.44 -7.03 31.69
C MET A 1 2.52 -6.03 30.54
N ARG A 2 3.17 -6.36 29.40
CA ARG A 2 3.22 -5.45 28.24
C ARG A 2 1.84 -5.48 27.58
N GLU A 3 1.13 -4.37 27.60
CA GLU A 3 -0.11 -4.20 26.82
C GLU A 3 0.26 -4.39 25.34
N GLN A 4 -0.28 -5.43 24.71
CA GLN A 4 -0.08 -5.64 23.29
C GLN A 4 -0.97 -4.66 22.52
N LEU A 5 -0.35 -3.68 21.88
CA LEU A 5 -1.02 -2.79 20.95
C LEU A 5 -1.52 -3.61 19.77
N ARG A 6 -2.82 -3.55 19.48
CA ARG A 6 -3.41 -4.25 18.33
C ARG A 6 -3.87 -3.22 17.31
N LEU A 7 -3.21 -3.19 16.17
CA LEU A 7 -3.64 -2.39 15.02
C LEU A 7 -4.77 -3.13 14.27
N ARG A 8 -5.85 -2.42 13.97
CA ARG A 8 -7.01 -2.95 13.24
C ARG A 8 -7.52 -1.91 12.25
N PRO A 9 -8.03 -2.34 11.05
CA PRO A 9 -8.69 -1.43 10.14
C PRO A 9 -9.94 -0.82 10.77
N ALA A 10 -9.95 0.49 10.97
CA ALA A 10 -11.04 1.20 11.63
C ALA A 10 -12.37 1.05 10.89
N ALA A 11 -12.35 1.09 9.55
CA ALA A 11 -13.54 0.92 8.73
C ALA A 11 -14.27 -0.41 8.98
N GLY A 12 -13.52 -1.50 9.19
CA GLY A 12 -14.09 -2.81 9.54
C GLY A 12 -14.76 -2.80 10.92
N LEU A 13 -14.14 -2.18 11.93
CA LEU A 13 -14.72 -2.06 13.27
C LEU A 13 -15.99 -1.21 13.26
N LEU A 14 -15.97 -0.06 12.56
CA LEU A 14 -17.14 0.81 12.43
C LEU A 14 -18.30 0.10 11.73
N ARG A 15 -18.04 -0.63 10.65
CA ARG A 15 -19.07 -1.38 9.92
C ARG A 15 -19.71 -2.49 10.75
N LEU A 16 -18.95 -3.10 11.66
CA LEU A 16 -19.43 -4.15 12.58
C LEU A 16 -20.06 -3.59 13.86
N GLY A 17 -20.19 -2.27 14.01
CA GLY A 17 -20.77 -1.65 15.19
C GLY A 17 -19.85 -1.66 16.42
N PHE A 18 -18.54 -1.81 16.25
CA PHE A 18 -17.56 -1.86 17.34
C PHE A 18 -16.80 -0.53 17.51
N ALA A 19 -17.46 0.58 17.29
CA ALA A 19 -16.84 1.92 17.42
C ALA A 19 -16.20 2.14 18.82
N GLU A 20 -16.80 1.62 19.87
CA GLU A 20 -16.34 1.73 21.25
C GLU A 20 -15.01 1.00 21.53
N ARG A 21 -14.62 0.10 20.63
CA ARG A 21 -13.32 -0.62 20.71
C ARG A 21 -12.17 0.16 20.07
N ILE A 22 -12.46 1.24 19.36
CA ILE A 22 -11.45 2.09 18.75
C ILE A 22 -10.92 3.04 19.83
N ARG A 23 -9.67 2.84 20.24
CA ARG A 23 -8.99 3.69 21.21
C ARG A 23 -8.55 5.03 20.63
N SER A 24 -7.96 4.95 19.44
CA SER A 24 -7.50 6.11 18.68
C SER A 24 -7.33 5.74 17.22
N PHE A 25 -7.38 6.73 16.34
CA PHE A 25 -7.00 6.61 14.95
C PHE A 25 -5.53 7.05 14.84
N ILE A 26 -4.74 6.29 14.09
CA ILE A 26 -3.36 6.66 13.79
C ILE A 26 -3.40 7.52 12.54
N ASP A 27 -2.80 8.72 12.61
CA ASP A 27 -2.70 9.60 11.47
C ASP A 27 -1.77 9.01 10.40
N ILE A 28 -2.08 9.30 9.13
CA ILE A 28 -1.26 8.84 7.99
C ILE A 28 0.15 9.42 8.06
N ASP A 29 0.32 10.60 8.65
CA ASP A 29 1.63 11.23 8.83
C ASP A 29 2.45 10.51 9.92
N GLU A 30 1.78 9.88 10.88
CA GLU A 30 2.42 9.06 11.91
C GLU A 30 2.78 7.67 11.36
N SER A 31 1.85 7.03 10.64
CA SER A 31 2.08 5.70 10.07
C SER A 31 1.37 5.52 8.74
N LEU A 32 2.15 5.34 7.66
CA LEU A 32 1.58 5.01 6.36
C LEU A 32 0.91 3.63 6.41
N PRO A 33 -0.27 3.50 5.78
CA PRO A 33 -0.96 2.22 5.67
C PRO A 33 -0.24 1.27 4.71
N ALA A 34 -0.67 0.00 4.73
CA ALA A 34 -0.31 -0.94 3.69
C ALA A 34 -0.87 -0.50 2.33
N ILE A 35 -0.19 -0.92 1.26
CA ILE A 35 -0.58 -0.63 -0.13
C ILE A 35 -2.03 -1.04 -0.38
N GLY A 36 -2.82 -0.14 -0.96
CA GLY A 36 -4.23 -0.36 -1.28
C GLY A 36 -5.16 -0.47 -0.08
N GLN A 37 -4.71 -0.12 1.12
CA GLN A 37 -5.51 -0.19 2.35
C GLN A 37 -6.80 0.62 2.21
N GLY A 38 -7.94 -0.06 2.45
CA GLY A 38 -9.27 0.56 2.39
C GLY A 38 -9.89 0.61 0.98
N ALA A 39 -9.16 0.26 -0.07
CA ALA A 39 -9.72 0.08 -1.40
C ALA A 39 -10.40 -1.30 -1.52
N ILE A 40 -11.57 -1.34 -2.14
CA ILE A 40 -12.25 -2.58 -2.47
C ILE A 40 -11.88 -2.95 -3.91
N GLY A 41 -11.24 -4.11 -4.07
CA GLY A 41 -10.95 -4.69 -5.38
C GLY A 41 -11.97 -5.78 -5.71
N ILE A 42 -12.48 -5.77 -6.93
CA ILE A 42 -13.35 -6.84 -7.46
C ILE A 42 -12.56 -7.54 -8.56
N GLU A 43 -12.35 -8.84 -8.38
CA GLU A 43 -11.67 -9.67 -9.37
C GLU A 43 -12.71 -10.41 -10.23
N CYS A 44 -12.51 -10.39 -11.54
CA CYS A 44 -13.31 -11.12 -12.50
C CYS A 44 -12.44 -11.54 -13.70
N ARG A 45 -12.95 -12.42 -14.53
CA ARG A 45 -12.26 -12.81 -15.76
C ARG A 45 -12.21 -11.63 -16.73
N SER A 46 -11.04 -11.36 -17.30
CA SER A 46 -10.81 -10.24 -18.22
C SER A 46 -11.61 -10.38 -19.53
N ASP A 47 -11.89 -11.62 -19.95
CA ASP A 47 -12.64 -11.94 -21.17
C ASP A 47 -14.17 -12.02 -20.97
N ASP A 48 -14.69 -11.91 -19.74
CA ASP A 48 -16.14 -11.89 -19.48
C ASP A 48 -16.70 -10.49 -19.66
N THR A 49 -17.06 -10.16 -20.90
CA THR A 49 -17.59 -8.85 -21.27
C THR A 49 -18.89 -8.50 -20.55
N ARG A 50 -19.72 -9.50 -20.23
CA ARG A 50 -20.98 -9.29 -19.51
C ARG A 50 -20.74 -8.88 -18.07
N VAL A 51 -19.87 -9.59 -17.35
CA VAL A 51 -19.54 -9.26 -15.97
C VAL A 51 -18.79 -7.93 -15.91
N ASN A 52 -17.83 -7.69 -16.80
CA ASN A 52 -17.11 -6.43 -16.89
C ASN A 52 -18.06 -5.23 -17.08
N ALA A 53 -19.09 -5.35 -17.94
CA ALA A 53 -20.07 -4.29 -18.13
C ALA A 53 -20.92 -4.03 -16.87
N LEU A 54 -21.23 -5.05 -16.08
CA LEU A 54 -21.96 -4.91 -14.81
C LEU A 54 -21.11 -4.25 -13.71
N LEU A 55 -19.79 -4.47 -13.73
CA LEU A 55 -18.87 -3.90 -12.76
C LEU A 55 -18.43 -2.48 -13.10
N ALA A 56 -18.45 -2.09 -14.38
CA ALA A 56 -18.00 -0.78 -14.83
C ALA A 56 -18.60 0.41 -14.05
N PRO A 57 -19.91 0.45 -13.70
CA PRO A 57 -20.49 1.53 -12.91
C PRO A 57 -19.94 1.64 -11.47
N LEU A 58 -19.30 0.60 -10.95
CA LEU A 58 -18.68 0.60 -9.62
C LEU A 58 -17.26 1.17 -9.63
N HIS A 59 -16.72 1.42 -10.82
CA HIS A 59 -15.37 1.96 -10.95
C HIS A 59 -15.30 3.41 -10.44
N HIS A 60 -14.44 3.65 -9.45
CA HIS A 60 -14.22 4.96 -8.87
C HIS A 60 -12.84 5.49 -9.30
N GLU A 61 -12.83 6.31 -10.35
CA GLU A 61 -11.61 6.84 -10.97
C GLU A 61 -10.60 7.43 -9.98
N PRO A 62 -10.99 8.31 -9.03
CA PRO A 62 -10.02 8.87 -8.07
C PRO A 62 -9.33 7.80 -7.21
N THR A 63 -10.04 6.74 -6.84
CA THR A 63 -9.44 5.62 -6.11
C THR A 63 -8.55 4.79 -7.02
N ALA A 64 -8.95 4.57 -8.27
CA ALA A 64 -8.15 3.81 -9.23
C ALA A 64 -6.78 4.45 -9.48
N TRP A 65 -6.71 5.78 -9.66
CA TRP A 65 -5.43 6.49 -9.82
C TRP A 65 -4.51 6.33 -8.61
N ARG A 66 -5.06 6.51 -7.40
CA ARG A 66 -4.28 6.31 -6.16
C ARG A 66 -3.73 4.89 -6.04
N VAL A 67 -4.61 3.91 -6.21
CA VAL A 67 -4.23 2.49 -6.07
C VAL A 67 -3.24 2.06 -7.15
N ARG A 68 -3.35 2.57 -8.38
CA ARG A 68 -2.37 2.30 -9.45
C ARG A 68 -0.97 2.79 -9.06
N ALA A 69 -0.86 4.01 -8.52
CA ALA A 69 0.41 4.54 -8.06
C ALA A 69 1.02 3.70 -6.91
N GLU A 70 0.20 3.39 -5.91
CA GLU A 70 0.61 2.57 -4.77
C GLU A 70 1.03 1.14 -5.21
N ARG A 71 0.28 0.52 -6.12
CA ARG A 71 0.60 -0.83 -6.62
C ARG A 71 1.87 -0.83 -7.47
N ALA A 72 2.10 0.18 -8.28
CA ALA A 72 3.33 0.31 -9.07
C ALA A 72 4.56 0.45 -8.16
N LEU A 73 4.47 1.23 -7.07
CA LEU A 73 5.48 1.29 -6.02
C LEU A 73 5.77 -0.11 -5.44
N ASN A 74 4.72 -0.80 -4.98
CA ASN A 74 4.86 -2.12 -4.36
C ASN A 74 5.43 -3.16 -5.33
N GLN A 75 4.95 -3.18 -6.56
CA GLN A 75 5.41 -4.11 -7.59
C GLN A 75 6.90 -3.92 -7.90
N ARG A 76 7.36 -2.68 -8.01
CA ARG A 76 8.77 -2.39 -8.28
C ARG A 76 9.69 -2.71 -7.10
N LEU A 77 9.19 -2.61 -5.87
CA LEU A 77 9.90 -3.02 -4.65
C LEU A 77 9.81 -4.54 -4.40
N GLU A 78 9.13 -5.29 -5.26
CA GLU A 78 8.86 -6.73 -5.11
C GLU A 78 8.17 -7.06 -3.78
N GLY A 79 7.31 -6.15 -3.30
CA GLY A 79 6.64 -6.25 -2.01
C GLY A 79 5.68 -7.42 -1.92
N GLY A 80 5.94 -8.32 -0.97
CA GLY A 80 5.05 -9.40 -0.56
C GLY A 80 4.36 -9.11 0.77
N CYS A 81 3.49 -10.03 1.23
CA CYS A 81 2.74 -9.87 2.49
C CYS A 81 3.59 -9.75 3.76
N GLN A 82 4.86 -10.13 3.70
CA GLN A 82 5.79 -10.12 4.84
C GLN A 82 6.82 -9.00 4.76
N VAL A 83 6.77 -8.18 3.70
CA VAL A 83 7.72 -7.10 3.49
C VAL A 83 7.18 -5.82 4.14
N PRO A 84 7.93 -5.15 5.03
CA PRO A 84 7.49 -3.93 5.69
C PRO A 84 7.54 -2.73 4.74
N ILE A 85 6.60 -2.70 3.80
CA ILE A 85 6.38 -1.63 2.85
C ILE A 85 5.05 -0.95 3.20
N GLY A 86 5.07 0.37 3.31
CA GLY A 86 3.88 1.20 3.41
C GLY A 86 3.82 2.16 2.23
N GLY A 87 2.60 2.52 1.84
CA GLY A 87 2.41 3.51 0.79
C GLY A 87 1.01 4.09 0.78
N HIS A 88 0.92 5.37 0.51
CA HIS A 88 -0.36 6.07 0.46
C HIS A 88 -0.33 7.20 -0.55
N ALA A 89 -1.31 7.19 -1.43
CA ALA A 89 -1.52 8.23 -2.42
C ALA A 89 -2.74 9.10 -2.07
N ILE A 90 -2.56 10.41 -2.16
CA ILE A 90 -3.64 11.40 -2.10
C ILE A 90 -3.78 12.00 -3.49
N LEU A 91 -5.03 12.17 -3.95
CA LEU A 91 -5.35 12.85 -5.20
C LEU A 91 -6.07 14.15 -4.87
N GLN A 92 -5.53 15.27 -5.29
CA GLN A 92 -6.12 16.59 -5.15
C GLN A 92 -5.90 17.39 -6.44
N ASP A 93 -6.97 17.96 -6.98
CA ASP A 93 -6.95 18.82 -8.18
C ASP A 93 -6.18 18.22 -9.38
N GLY A 94 -6.29 16.89 -9.58
CA GLY A 94 -5.61 16.16 -10.66
C GLY A 94 -4.14 15.86 -10.40
N GLU A 95 -3.60 16.26 -9.25
CA GLU A 95 -2.24 15.93 -8.79
C GLU A 95 -2.27 14.79 -7.77
N LEU A 96 -1.43 13.77 -8.00
CA LEU A 96 -1.14 12.72 -7.04
C LEU A 96 0.04 13.14 -6.15
N HIS A 97 -0.11 12.96 -4.85
CA HIS A 97 0.99 12.94 -3.89
C HIS A 97 1.10 11.52 -3.32
N LEU A 98 2.11 10.79 -3.77
CA LEU A 98 2.41 9.43 -3.32
C LEU A 98 3.54 9.47 -2.30
N ARG A 99 3.31 8.88 -1.13
CA ARG A 99 4.30 8.67 -0.08
C ARG A 99 4.57 7.19 0.05
N GLY A 100 5.84 6.82 0.25
CA GLY A 100 6.26 5.44 0.42
C GLY A 100 7.26 5.28 1.56
N LEU A 101 7.28 4.09 2.13
CA LEU A 101 8.32 3.69 3.08
C LEU A 101 8.71 2.22 2.89
N VAL A 102 9.96 1.94 3.26
CA VAL A 102 10.48 0.58 3.46
C VAL A 102 11.19 0.57 4.80
N GLY A 103 10.94 -0.45 5.62
CA GLY A 103 11.58 -0.57 6.94
C GLY A 103 12.17 -1.95 7.19
N THR A 104 12.98 -2.05 8.24
CA THR A 104 13.38 -3.34 8.82
C THR A 104 12.24 -3.93 9.65
N VAL A 105 12.24 -5.25 9.85
CA VAL A 105 11.17 -5.94 10.61
C VAL A 105 11.11 -5.47 12.06
N ASP A 106 12.24 -5.15 12.64
CA ASP A 106 12.36 -4.65 14.01
C ASP A 106 12.10 -3.15 14.14
N GLY A 107 11.94 -2.44 13.01
CA GLY A 107 11.71 -0.99 12.96
C GLY A 107 12.92 -0.15 13.31
N SER A 108 14.12 -0.73 13.36
CA SER A 108 15.36 0.01 13.65
C SER A 108 15.76 0.98 12.54
N GLU A 109 15.37 0.70 11.31
CA GLU A 109 15.60 1.55 10.15
C GLU A 109 14.30 1.70 9.34
N ILE A 110 13.97 2.93 8.97
CA ILE A 110 12.82 3.25 8.12
C ILE A 110 13.24 4.31 7.10
N LEU A 111 13.23 3.91 5.84
CA LEU A 111 13.45 4.79 4.69
C LEU A 111 12.11 5.34 4.23
N ARG A 112 12.03 6.65 3.97
CA ARG A 112 10.83 7.33 3.48
C ARG A 112 11.18 8.20 2.30
N ALA A 113 10.26 8.27 1.34
CA ALA A 113 10.30 9.19 0.23
C ALA A 113 8.88 9.55 -0.22
N ASP A 114 8.74 10.63 -0.98
CA ASP A 114 7.48 11.04 -1.57
C ASP A 114 7.69 11.68 -2.95
N ILE A 115 6.67 11.59 -3.80
CA ILE A 115 6.68 12.15 -5.14
C ILE A 115 5.33 12.77 -5.47
N ARG A 116 5.35 13.83 -6.30
CA ARG A 116 4.14 14.48 -6.79
C ARG A 116 4.14 14.49 -8.32
N GLY A 117 2.95 14.49 -8.89
CA GLY A 117 2.76 14.62 -10.32
C GLY A 117 1.32 14.36 -10.77
N PRO A 118 1.05 14.52 -12.07
CA PRO A 118 -0.28 14.36 -12.61
C PRO A 118 -0.81 12.94 -12.41
N GLN A 119 -2.11 12.80 -12.13
CA GLN A 119 -2.77 11.51 -11.93
C GLN A 119 -2.61 10.56 -13.12
N THR A 120 -2.49 11.08 -14.34
CA THR A 120 -2.28 10.29 -15.56
C THR A 120 -0.96 9.52 -15.54
N ASP A 121 -0.01 9.94 -14.71
CA ASP A 121 1.31 9.35 -14.56
C ASP A 121 1.41 8.41 -13.35
N ALA A 122 0.29 7.98 -12.79
CA ALA A 122 0.23 7.21 -11.54
C ALA A 122 1.23 6.05 -11.46
N GLU A 123 1.28 5.22 -12.48
CA GLU A 123 2.19 4.05 -12.51
C GLU A 123 3.66 4.50 -12.61
N ARG A 124 3.94 5.52 -13.43
CA ARG A 124 5.29 6.09 -13.55
C ARG A 124 5.77 6.70 -12.23
N LEU A 125 4.89 7.41 -11.52
CA LEU A 125 5.18 7.98 -10.21
C LEU A 125 5.49 6.88 -9.19
N GLY A 126 4.69 5.81 -9.18
CA GLY A 126 4.95 4.66 -8.30
C GLY A 126 6.31 4.00 -8.55
N GLY A 127 6.64 3.78 -9.82
CA GLY A 127 7.94 3.22 -10.21
C GLY A 127 9.10 4.16 -9.86
N ALA A 128 8.98 5.46 -10.12
CA ALA A 128 10.02 6.44 -9.80
C ALA A 128 10.28 6.55 -8.29
N LEU A 129 9.23 6.54 -7.46
CA LEU A 129 9.38 6.54 -6.00
C LEU A 129 10.06 5.27 -5.50
N ALA A 130 9.76 4.13 -6.10
CA ALA A 130 10.44 2.88 -5.76
C ALA A 130 11.94 2.95 -6.07
N GLU A 131 12.33 3.47 -7.25
CA GLU A 131 13.74 3.65 -7.61
C GLU A 131 14.47 4.57 -6.62
N GLU A 132 13.82 5.64 -6.19
CA GLU A 132 14.37 6.54 -5.18
C GLU A 132 14.62 5.82 -3.85
N LEU A 133 13.64 5.07 -3.35
CA LEU A 133 13.79 4.28 -2.12
C LEU A 133 14.90 3.23 -2.26
N LEU A 134 14.98 2.54 -3.41
CA LEU A 134 16.04 1.57 -3.69
C LEU A 134 17.43 2.21 -3.68
N ALA A 135 17.56 3.41 -4.27
CA ALA A 135 18.82 4.18 -4.27
C ALA A 135 19.20 4.65 -2.87
N HIS A 136 18.24 4.92 -1.99
CA HIS A 136 18.45 5.31 -0.60
C HIS A 136 18.73 4.14 0.36
N GLY A 137 18.83 2.91 -0.14
CA GLY A 137 19.20 1.75 0.66
C GLY A 137 18.13 0.67 0.85
N ALA A 138 16.89 0.90 0.39
CA ALA A 138 15.82 -0.09 0.51
C ALA A 138 16.20 -1.44 -0.13
N ALA A 139 17.03 -1.43 -1.17
CA ALA A 139 17.53 -2.66 -1.81
C ALA A 139 18.31 -3.56 -0.83
N GLN A 140 19.01 -2.98 0.15
CA GLN A 140 19.72 -3.76 1.16
C GLN A 140 18.74 -4.38 2.15
N ILE A 141 17.82 -3.60 2.70
CA ILE A 141 16.79 -4.06 3.64
C ILE A 141 15.98 -5.22 3.03
N LEU A 142 15.53 -5.05 1.77
CA LEU A 142 14.75 -6.07 1.07
C LEU A 142 15.55 -7.37 0.85
N ARG A 143 16.83 -7.28 0.46
CA ARG A 143 17.69 -8.46 0.28
C ARG A 143 17.92 -9.24 1.57
N GLU A 144 18.14 -8.55 2.69
CA GLU A 144 18.33 -9.19 4.00
C GLU A 144 17.07 -9.94 4.40
N LEU A 145 15.92 -9.34 4.23
CA LEU A 145 14.62 -9.92 4.54
C LEU A 145 14.32 -11.20 3.73
N TYR A 146 14.63 -11.21 2.43
CA TYR A 146 14.44 -12.39 1.59
C TYR A 146 15.44 -13.52 1.88
N ARG A 147 16.60 -13.23 2.47
CA ARG A 147 17.55 -14.25 2.92
C ARG A 147 17.10 -14.94 4.20
N GLU A 148 16.42 -14.19 5.09
CA GLU A 148 15.93 -14.71 6.38
C GLU A 148 14.61 -15.49 6.23
N THR A 149 13.89 -15.30 5.12
CA THR A 149 12.65 -16.05 4.84
C THR A 149 12.98 -17.18 3.86
N PRO A 150 13.26 -18.42 4.33
CA PRO A 150 13.43 -19.54 3.42
C PRO A 150 12.11 -19.71 2.66
N SER A 151 12.20 -19.86 1.32
CA SER A 151 11.05 -20.19 0.49
C SER A 151 10.38 -21.41 1.08
N SER A 152 9.21 -21.26 1.69
CA SER A 152 8.33 -22.38 2.00
C SER A 152 7.94 -23.00 0.66
N GLY A 153 8.72 -24.00 0.25
CA GLY A 153 8.40 -24.83 -0.90
C GLY A 153 7.01 -25.41 -0.65
N VAL A 154 6.10 -25.05 -1.51
CA VAL A 154 4.86 -25.80 -1.69
C VAL A 154 5.23 -26.94 -2.62
N ASP A 155 5.42 -28.14 -2.03
CA ASP A 155 5.37 -29.40 -2.75
C ASP A 155 3.91 -29.72 -3.11
#